data_d4718f77280cb145aa724501fe3be243
#
_entry.id   d4718f77280cb145aa724501fe3be243
#
_cell.length_a   1.000
_cell.length_b   1.000
_cell.length_c   1.000
_cell.angle_alpha   90.00
_cell.angle_beta   90.00
_cell.angle_gamma   90.00
#
_symmetry.space_group_name_H-M   'P 1'
#
loop_
_entity.id
_entity.type
_entity.pdbx_description
1 polymer ?
#
loop_
_entity_poly.entity_id
_entity_poly.type
_entity_poly.pdbx_seq_one_letter_code
_entity_poly.pdbx_strand_id
1 'polypeptide(L)'
;NRLYAMVKRNLTLDFRFVCFTDNKIGIKKEIETQPLPEINLPNNAPERGGRKLTAFKKNFGGLKGTTLFLDLDVVIVGRLDDFFTYPGDFLIAHDKKNPKKIEGNSSVFRFEIGQYHSILSNFEKNINQIRKEVRHEQAYLSNEIFKLNKLNYWPDEWVPSFKYRCCHPWPFSLFKTPFIPKGAKIILFHGLPNPPDAINGISG
;
A
#
# COMPACT_ATOMS: atom_id res chain seq x y z
N ASN A 1 14.46 -0.64 -6.92
CA ASN A 1 15.74 -0.07 -6.47
C ASN A 1 15.55 1.23 -5.66
N ARG A 2 14.74 2.21 -6.15
CA ARG A 2 14.50 3.49 -5.46
C ARG A 2 13.80 3.27 -4.11
N LEU A 3 12.72 2.48 -4.10
CA LEU A 3 11.98 2.16 -2.87
C LEU A 3 12.88 1.47 -1.83
N TYR A 4 13.68 0.48 -2.24
CA TYR A 4 14.66 -0.16 -1.37
C TYR A 4 15.64 0.84 -0.75
N ALA A 5 16.17 1.77 -1.57
CA ALA A 5 17.10 2.79 -1.08
C ALA A 5 16.42 3.74 -0.06
N MET A 6 15.14 4.07 -0.25
CA MET A 6 14.37 4.86 0.73
C MET A 6 14.12 4.07 2.02
N VAL A 7 13.75 2.78 1.94
CA VAL A 7 13.58 1.92 3.11
C VAL A 7 14.90 1.83 3.89
N LYS A 8 16.00 1.51 3.22
CA LYS A 8 17.33 1.36 3.85
C LYS A 8 17.80 2.61 4.60
N ARG A 9 17.41 3.82 4.13
CA ARG A 9 17.76 5.07 4.81
C ARG A 9 16.88 5.40 6.01
N ASN A 10 15.65 4.87 6.04
CA ASN A 10 14.62 5.29 6.99
C ASN A 10 14.17 4.19 7.96
N LEU A 11 14.75 2.99 7.88
CA LEU A 11 14.45 1.87 8.78
C LEU A 11 15.75 1.42 9.45
N THR A 12 15.74 1.37 10.79
CA THR A 12 16.90 0.95 11.60
C THR A 12 16.79 -0.50 12.06
N LEU A 13 15.61 -1.08 12.01
CA LEU A 13 15.37 -2.49 12.33
C LEU A 13 15.97 -3.40 11.26
N ASP A 14 16.39 -4.60 11.63
CA ASP A 14 16.74 -5.63 10.67
C ASP A 14 15.53 -6.04 9.84
N PHE A 15 15.68 -6.10 8.52
CA PHE A 15 14.57 -6.38 7.60
C PHE A 15 14.99 -7.20 6.39
N ARG A 16 14.05 -7.91 5.83
CA ARG A 16 14.09 -8.46 4.48
C ARG A 16 13.31 -7.55 3.56
N PHE A 17 13.87 -7.19 2.42
CA PHE A 17 13.16 -6.44 1.38
C PHE A 17 12.87 -7.37 0.20
N VAL A 18 11.60 -7.73 0.02
CA VAL A 18 11.17 -8.71 -0.97
C VAL A 18 10.35 -8.03 -2.06
N CYS A 19 10.71 -8.27 -3.30
CA CYS A 19 10.02 -7.80 -4.48
C CYS A 19 9.42 -8.98 -5.24
N PHE A 20 8.11 -9.03 -5.34
CA PHE A 20 7.42 -10.00 -6.19
C PHE A 20 7.33 -9.45 -7.61
N THR A 21 7.95 -10.17 -8.57
CA THR A 21 8.09 -9.68 -9.95
C THR A 21 8.23 -10.83 -10.95
N ASP A 22 7.77 -10.60 -12.16
CA ASP A 22 7.97 -11.44 -13.34
C ASP A 22 9.29 -11.09 -14.09
N ASN A 23 9.87 -9.91 -13.79
CA ASN A 23 11.11 -9.48 -14.41
C ASN A 23 12.14 -9.03 -13.35
N LYS A 24 13.27 -9.73 -13.28
CA LYS A 24 14.37 -9.48 -12.34
C LYS A 24 15.48 -8.59 -12.91
N ILE A 25 15.40 -8.22 -14.18
CA ILE A 25 16.44 -7.44 -14.86
C ILE A 25 16.59 -6.07 -14.19
N GLY A 26 17.81 -5.69 -13.84
CA GLY A 26 18.13 -4.40 -13.23
C GLY A 26 17.74 -4.25 -11.75
N ILE A 27 17.23 -5.29 -11.10
CA ILE A 27 16.99 -5.29 -9.66
C ILE A 27 18.33 -5.54 -8.95
N LYS A 28 18.59 -4.74 -7.90
CA LYS A 28 19.80 -4.90 -7.07
C LYS A 28 19.80 -6.25 -6.36
N LYS A 29 21.00 -6.84 -6.21
CA LYS A 29 21.19 -8.16 -5.58
C LYS A 29 20.76 -8.23 -4.11
N GLU A 30 20.73 -7.09 -3.42
CA GLU A 30 20.29 -6.98 -2.02
C GLU A 30 18.76 -7.05 -1.87
N ILE A 31 18.03 -6.94 -2.98
CA ILE A 31 16.58 -7.09 -3.01
C ILE A 31 16.26 -8.55 -3.30
N GLU A 32 15.61 -9.20 -2.36
CA GLU A 32 15.11 -10.56 -2.58
C GLU A 32 13.99 -10.53 -3.61
N THR A 33 14.11 -11.29 -4.68
CA THR A 33 13.07 -11.37 -5.71
C THR A 33 12.35 -12.71 -5.65
N GLN A 34 11.03 -12.64 -5.67
CA GLN A 34 10.11 -13.79 -5.71
C GLN A 34 9.22 -13.70 -6.96
N PRO A 35 8.77 -14.83 -7.53
CA PRO A 35 7.81 -14.81 -8.62
C PRO A 35 6.50 -14.18 -8.17
N LEU A 36 5.78 -13.57 -9.12
CA LEU A 36 4.43 -13.05 -8.84
C LEU A 36 3.54 -14.19 -8.36
N PRO A 37 2.86 -14.03 -7.21
CA PRO A 37 1.97 -15.07 -6.72
C PRO A 37 0.76 -15.24 -7.64
N GLU A 38 0.41 -16.50 -7.89
CA GLU A 38 -0.81 -16.82 -8.63
C GLU A 38 -2.05 -16.45 -7.81
N ILE A 39 -3.10 -16.02 -8.49
CA ILE A 39 -4.43 -15.78 -7.95
C ILE A 39 -5.44 -16.63 -8.77
N ASN A 40 -6.28 -17.39 -8.07
CA ASN A 40 -7.26 -18.28 -8.71
C ASN A 40 -8.54 -17.48 -9.01
N LEU A 41 -8.61 -16.86 -10.18
CA LEU A 41 -9.79 -16.15 -10.62
C LEU A 41 -10.58 -16.99 -11.63
N PRO A 42 -11.93 -16.94 -11.62
CA PRO A 42 -12.74 -17.52 -12.66
C PRO A 42 -12.32 -16.99 -14.04
N ASN A 43 -12.44 -17.85 -15.08
CA ASN A 43 -12.19 -17.47 -16.46
C ASN A 43 -12.90 -16.15 -16.79
N ASN A 44 -12.18 -15.21 -17.40
CA ASN A 44 -12.64 -13.86 -17.76
C ASN A 44 -12.83 -12.85 -16.60
N ALA A 45 -12.49 -13.18 -15.38
CA ALA A 45 -12.48 -12.18 -14.32
C ALA A 45 -11.24 -11.24 -14.47
N PRO A 46 -11.41 -9.95 -14.73
CA PRO A 46 -10.27 -9.03 -14.84
C PRO A 46 -9.54 -8.93 -13.49
N GLU A 47 -8.22 -9.00 -13.53
CA GLU A 47 -7.38 -9.09 -12.33
C GLU A 47 -7.39 -7.82 -11.44
N ARG A 48 -7.65 -6.68 -12.01
CA ARG A 48 -7.82 -5.33 -11.44
C ARG A 48 -7.50 -5.20 -9.93
N GLY A 49 -6.24 -5.09 -9.56
CA GLY A 49 -5.81 -4.92 -8.16
C GLY A 49 -5.92 -6.18 -7.28
N GLY A 50 -6.69 -7.19 -7.67
CA GLY A 50 -6.92 -8.41 -6.88
C GLY A 50 -5.62 -9.18 -6.56
N ARG A 51 -4.59 -9.07 -7.41
CA ARG A 51 -3.29 -9.68 -7.15
C ARG A 51 -2.65 -9.18 -5.84
N LYS A 52 -2.90 -7.95 -5.42
CA LYS A 52 -2.44 -7.43 -4.12
C LYS A 52 -2.93 -8.28 -2.95
N LEU A 53 -4.13 -8.85 -3.05
CA LEU A 53 -4.71 -9.73 -2.02
C LEU A 53 -3.93 -11.05 -1.85
N THR A 54 -3.08 -11.43 -2.81
CA THR A 54 -2.20 -12.60 -2.67
C THR A 54 -1.19 -12.45 -1.53
N ALA A 55 -0.92 -11.23 -1.05
CA ALA A 55 -0.14 -10.98 0.16
C ALA A 55 -0.71 -11.70 1.40
N PHE A 56 -2.00 -12.02 1.38
CA PHE A 56 -2.69 -12.75 2.45
C PHE A 56 -2.66 -14.27 2.28
N LYS A 57 -1.89 -14.83 1.34
CA LYS A 57 -1.67 -16.28 1.30
C LYS A 57 -1.11 -16.78 2.63
N LYS A 58 -1.55 -17.95 3.07
CA LYS A 58 -1.03 -18.60 4.29
C LYS A 58 0.49 -18.78 4.22
N ASN A 59 1.01 -19.12 3.04
CA ASN A 59 2.42 -19.13 2.73
C ASN A 59 2.68 -18.13 1.59
N PHE A 60 3.12 -16.94 1.93
CA PHE A 60 3.44 -15.88 0.97
C PHE A 60 4.97 -15.80 0.77
N GLY A 61 5.47 -16.49 -0.26
CA GLY A 61 6.89 -16.50 -0.59
C GLY A 61 7.81 -16.99 0.53
N GLY A 62 7.35 -17.86 1.44
CA GLY A 62 8.12 -18.30 2.60
C GLY A 62 8.38 -17.20 3.64
N LEU A 63 7.71 -16.05 3.54
CA LEU A 63 7.80 -14.97 4.50
C LEU A 63 7.13 -15.34 5.83
N LYS A 64 7.58 -14.71 6.91
CA LYS A 64 7.03 -14.87 8.27
C LYS A 64 7.12 -13.53 9.01
N GLY A 65 6.25 -13.37 10.01
CA GLY A 65 6.28 -12.23 10.91
C GLY A 65 5.58 -11.00 10.36
N THR A 66 5.80 -9.88 11.02
CA THR A 66 5.19 -8.60 10.70
C THR A 66 5.72 -8.05 9.39
N THR A 67 4.81 -7.73 8.49
CA THR A 67 5.13 -7.26 7.13
C THR A 67 4.51 -5.90 6.88
N LEU A 68 5.30 -4.95 6.40
CA LEU A 68 4.84 -3.68 5.87
C LEU A 68 4.80 -3.78 4.34
N PHE A 69 3.59 -3.76 3.77
CA PHE A 69 3.38 -3.70 2.33
C PHE A 69 3.48 -2.26 1.85
N LEU A 70 4.20 -2.07 0.74
CA LEU A 70 4.42 -0.77 0.12
C LEU A 70 4.18 -0.87 -1.40
N ASP A 71 3.32 -0.01 -1.94
CA ASP A 71 3.23 0.18 -3.39
C ASP A 71 4.51 0.82 -3.93
N LEU A 72 4.78 0.64 -5.22
CA LEU A 72 6.02 1.12 -5.84
C LEU A 72 6.06 2.63 -6.05
N ASP A 73 4.93 3.29 -5.98
CA ASP A 73 4.73 4.73 -6.21
C ASP A 73 4.65 5.56 -4.93
N VAL A 74 4.99 4.98 -3.77
CA VAL A 74 5.13 5.75 -2.53
C VAL A 74 6.51 6.39 -2.41
N VAL A 75 6.58 7.54 -1.69
CA VAL A 75 7.83 8.22 -1.39
C VAL A 75 8.03 8.28 0.12
N ILE A 76 9.11 7.64 0.60
CA ILE A 76 9.45 7.59 2.04
C ILE A 76 10.30 8.82 2.38
N VAL A 77 9.82 9.62 3.33
CA VAL A 77 10.42 10.90 3.75
C VAL A 77 10.77 10.95 5.24
N GLY A 78 10.42 9.91 6.02
CA GLY A 78 10.66 9.84 7.45
C GLY A 78 10.87 8.41 7.95
N ARG A 79 11.10 8.27 9.27
CA ARG A 79 11.40 6.97 9.92
C ARG A 79 10.26 5.97 9.73
N LEU A 80 10.64 4.74 9.42
CA LEU A 80 9.72 3.61 9.26
C LEU A 80 9.61 2.73 10.51
N ASP A 81 10.52 2.85 11.47
CA ASP A 81 10.52 2.01 12.68
C ASP A 81 9.17 2.06 13.40
N ASP A 82 8.57 3.25 13.47
CA ASP A 82 7.28 3.45 14.11
C ASP A 82 6.13 2.65 13.47
N PHE A 83 6.25 2.32 12.17
CA PHE A 83 5.26 1.47 11.50
C PHE A 83 5.24 0.04 12.05
N PHE A 84 6.33 -0.43 12.65
CA PHE A 84 6.44 -1.75 13.24
C PHE A 84 6.08 -1.79 14.73
N THR A 85 6.13 -0.65 15.42
CA THR A 85 5.85 -0.54 16.86
C THR A 85 4.48 0.05 17.18
N TYR A 86 3.83 0.72 16.22
CA TYR A 86 2.51 1.31 16.42
C TYR A 86 1.45 0.23 16.72
N PRO A 87 0.60 0.42 17.75
CA PRO A 87 -0.36 -0.59 18.17
C PRO A 87 -1.42 -0.88 17.11
N GLY A 88 -1.85 -2.14 17.04
CA GLY A 88 -2.88 -2.63 16.12
C GLY A 88 -2.43 -3.87 15.36
N ASP A 89 -3.37 -4.76 15.03
CA ASP A 89 -3.08 -6.02 14.33
C ASP A 89 -2.96 -5.81 12.81
N PHE A 90 -3.86 -5.03 12.24
CA PHE A 90 -3.84 -4.62 10.85
C PHE A 90 -3.92 -3.09 10.78
N LEU A 91 -2.96 -2.49 10.13
CA LEU A 91 -2.89 -1.03 9.97
C LEU A 91 -2.80 -0.65 8.49
N ILE A 92 -3.59 0.34 8.10
CA ILE A 92 -3.68 0.81 6.72
C ILE A 92 -3.76 2.35 6.70
N ALA A 93 -3.43 2.98 5.57
CA ALA A 93 -3.67 4.41 5.43
C ALA A 93 -5.18 4.68 5.31
N HIS A 94 -5.68 5.73 5.98
CA HIS A 94 -7.10 6.11 5.85
C HIS A 94 -7.36 6.78 4.49
N ASP A 95 -8.36 6.31 3.74
CA ASP A 95 -8.77 7.01 2.51
C ASP A 95 -9.67 8.21 2.85
N LYS A 96 -9.07 9.38 2.84
CA LYS A 96 -9.73 10.64 3.20
C LYS A 96 -10.65 11.23 2.12
N LYS A 97 -10.73 10.63 0.92
CA LYS A 97 -11.73 11.05 -0.07
C LYS A 97 -13.16 10.86 0.45
N ASN A 98 -13.33 9.87 1.33
CA ASN A 98 -14.60 9.55 1.96
C ASN A 98 -14.41 9.28 3.46
N PRO A 99 -14.20 10.31 4.30
CA PRO A 99 -13.86 10.12 5.71
C PRO A 99 -14.97 9.43 6.53
N LYS A 100 -16.18 9.32 5.99
CA LYS A 100 -17.30 8.58 6.61
C LYS A 100 -17.28 7.08 6.28
N LYS A 101 -16.43 6.64 5.34
CA LYS A 101 -16.28 5.23 4.98
C LYS A 101 -15.13 4.61 5.76
N ILE A 102 -15.26 3.33 6.06
CA ILE A 102 -14.20 2.49 6.65
C ILE A 102 -13.12 2.12 5.64
N GLU A 103 -13.12 2.72 4.46
CA GLU A 103 -12.20 2.39 3.39
C GLU A 103 -10.81 2.94 3.67
N GLY A 104 -9.81 2.03 3.65
CA GLY A 104 -8.40 2.38 3.70
C GLY A 104 -7.79 2.47 2.32
N ASN A 105 -6.65 3.15 2.20
CA ASN A 105 -5.81 3.14 1.01
C ASN A 105 -4.76 2.04 1.14
N SER A 106 -4.81 1.05 0.26
CA SER A 106 -3.97 -0.16 0.30
C SER A 106 -2.54 0.04 -0.23
N SER A 107 -2.08 1.29 -0.41
CA SER A 107 -0.69 1.54 -0.83
C SER A 107 0.33 1.33 0.28
N VAL A 108 -0.11 1.45 1.56
CA VAL A 108 0.73 1.21 2.75
C VAL A 108 -0.09 0.54 3.82
N PHE A 109 0.18 -0.74 4.09
CA PHE A 109 -0.47 -1.46 5.18
C PHE A 109 0.47 -2.45 5.86
N ARG A 110 0.24 -2.70 7.15
CA ARG A 110 0.99 -3.66 7.97
C ARG A 110 0.08 -4.78 8.42
N PHE A 111 0.60 -6.00 8.37
CA PHE A 111 -0.09 -7.21 8.81
C PHE A 111 0.90 -8.31 9.19
N GLU A 112 0.40 -9.36 9.82
CA GLU A 112 1.17 -10.57 10.11
C GLU A 112 0.94 -11.61 9.02
N ILE A 113 2.02 -12.16 8.44
CA ILE A 113 1.95 -13.17 7.38
C ILE A 113 1.12 -14.38 7.83
N GLY A 114 0.21 -14.81 6.94
CA GLY A 114 -0.64 -15.99 7.15
C GLY A 114 -1.89 -15.75 8.01
N GLN A 115 -2.00 -14.62 8.71
CA GLN A 115 -3.11 -14.35 9.63
C GLN A 115 -4.46 -14.15 8.91
N TYR A 116 -4.45 -13.54 7.73
CA TYR A 116 -5.69 -13.12 7.03
C TYR A 116 -5.96 -13.93 5.76
N HIS A 117 -5.52 -15.19 5.70
CA HIS A 117 -5.64 -16.01 4.48
C HIS A 117 -7.10 -16.24 4.00
N SER A 118 -8.07 -16.16 4.91
CA SER A 118 -9.50 -16.24 4.58
C SER A 118 -9.96 -15.15 3.63
N ILE A 119 -9.35 -13.95 3.68
CA ILE A 119 -9.68 -12.81 2.81
C ILE A 119 -9.43 -13.16 1.35
N LEU A 120 -8.25 -13.70 1.03
CA LEU A 120 -7.94 -14.13 -0.32
C LEU A 120 -8.85 -15.28 -0.75
N SER A 121 -9.01 -16.31 0.09
CA SER A 121 -9.85 -17.47 -0.24
C SER A 121 -11.31 -17.10 -0.50
N ASN A 122 -11.85 -16.14 0.28
CA ASN A 122 -13.19 -15.62 0.04
C ASN A 122 -13.28 -14.81 -1.26
N PHE A 123 -12.27 -13.98 -1.54
CA PHE A 123 -12.20 -13.21 -2.78
C PHE A 123 -12.20 -14.13 -4.02
N GLU A 124 -11.34 -15.14 -4.03
CA GLU A 124 -11.23 -16.10 -5.14
C GLU A 124 -12.53 -16.85 -5.39
N LYS A 125 -13.22 -17.29 -4.32
CA LYS A 125 -14.50 -18.02 -4.43
C LYS A 125 -15.66 -17.15 -4.87
N ASN A 126 -15.72 -15.91 -4.43
CA ASN A 126 -16.91 -15.05 -4.52
C ASN A 126 -16.68 -13.77 -5.34
N ILE A 127 -15.65 -13.71 -6.18
CA ILE A 127 -15.25 -12.49 -6.89
C ILE A 127 -16.38 -11.82 -7.67
N ASN A 128 -17.25 -12.60 -8.31
CA ASN A 128 -18.37 -12.09 -9.12
C ASN A 128 -19.42 -11.38 -8.25
N GLN A 129 -19.64 -11.85 -7.02
CA GLN A 129 -20.52 -11.21 -6.06
C GLN A 129 -19.85 -9.98 -5.43
N ILE A 130 -18.61 -10.13 -5.00
CA ILE A 130 -17.82 -9.04 -4.36
C ILE A 130 -17.75 -7.81 -5.28
N ARG A 131 -17.57 -8.00 -6.58
CA ARG A 131 -17.51 -6.92 -7.57
C ARG A 131 -18.81 -6.15 -7.78
N LYS A 132 -19.93 -6.73 -7.45
CA LYS A 132 -21.22 -6.03 -7.44
C LYS A 132 -21.35 -5.13 -6.21
N GLU A 133 -20.72 -5.51 -5.11
CA GLU A 133 -20.82 -4.81 -3.82
C GLU A 133 -19.73 -3.73 -3.65
N VAL A 134 -18.52 -4.01 -4.13
CA VAL A 134 -17.38 -3.10 -3.97
C VAL A 134 -16.65 -2.85 -5.29
N ARG A 135 -16.22 -1.62 -5.48
CA ARG A 135 -15.60 -1.18 -6.73
C ARG A 135 -14.11 -1.53 -6.84
N HIS A 136 -13.39 -1.51 -5.72
CA HIS A 136 -11.93 -1.66 -5.66
C HIS A 136 -11.53 -2.68 -4.60
N GLU A 137 -10.36 -3.31 -4.78
CA GLU A 137 -9.82 -4.29 -3.84
C GLU A 137 -9.58 -3.71 -2.44
N GLN A 138 -9.21 -2.42 -2.34
CA GLN A 138 -9.00 -1.76 -1.04
C GLN A 138 -10.29 -1.63 -0.22
N ALA A 139 -11.44 -1.40 -0.88
CA ALA A 139 -12.73 -1.38 -0.21
C ALA A 139 -13.11 -2.78 0.30
N TYR A 140 -12.87 -3.81 -0.53
CA TYR A 140 -13.06 -5.21 -0.11
C TYR A 140 -12.16 -5.54 1.09
N LEU A 141 -10.87 -5.27 0.99
CA LEU A 141 -9.89 -5.53 2.05
C LEU A 141 -10.31 -4.86 3.37
N SER A 142 -10.63 -3.56 3.31
CA SER A 142 -11.03 -2.79 4.48
C SER A 142 -12.29 -3.36 5.13
N ASN A 143 -13.29 -3.73 4.33
CA ASN A 143 -14.54 -4.34 4.82
C ASN A 143 -14.28 -5.68 5.50
N GLU A 144 -13.45 -6.55 4.92
CA GLU A 144 -13.16 -7.86 5.50
C GLU A 144 -12.37 -7.74 6.82
N ILE A 145 -11.37 -6.88 6.87
CA ILE A 145 -10.60 -6.62 8.11
C ILE A 145 -11.49 -5.95 9.17
N PHE A 146 -12.39 -5.05 8.78
CA PHE A 146 -13.36 -4.42 9.69
C PHE A 146 -14.32 -5.45 10.32
N LYS A 147 -14.84 -6.40 9.53
CA LYS A 147 -15.68 -7.51 10.04
C LYS A 147 -14.97 -8.35 11.10
N LEU A 148 -13.65 -8.43 11.04
CA LEU A 148 -12.82 -9.12 12.05
C LEU A 148 -12.51 -8.27 13.28
N ASN A 149 -12.97 -7.00 13.36
CA ASN A 149 -12.62 -6.02 14.40
C ASN A 149 -11.10 -5.78 14.53
N LYS A 150 -10.36 -5.84 13.41
CA LYS A 150 -8.90 -5.71 13.35
C LYS A 150 -8.42 -4.48 12.56
N LEU A 151 -9.33 -3.71 11.95
CA LEU A 151 -8.98 -2.57 11.13
C LEU A 151 -8.55 -1.39 12.00
N ASN A 152 -7.32 -0.95 11.80
CA ASN A 152 -6.77 0.25 12.40
C ASN A 152 -6.17 1.14 11.31
N TYR A 153 -6.02 2.43 11.61
CA TYR A 153 -5.43 3.37 10.67
C TYR A 153 -4.13 3.95 11.22
N TRP A 154 -3.20 4.23 10.30
CA TRP A 154 -2.04 5.04 10.63
C TRP A 154 -2.46 6.43 11.10
N PRO A 155 -1.69 7.10 11.97
CA PRO A 155 -1.85 8.53 12.20
C PRO A 155 -1.86 9.28 10.86
N ASP A 156 -2.80 10.19 10.72
CA ASP A 156 -3.08 10.88 9.46
C ASP A 156 -1.89 11.68 8.90
N GLU A 157 -1.06 12.19 9.80
CA GLU A 157 0.14 12.92 9.43
C GLU A 157 1.27 12.03 8.92
N TRP A 158 1.26 10.71 9.20
CA TRP A 158 2.33 9.81 8.77
C TRP A 158 2.26 9.48 7.28
N VAL A 159 1.05 9.39 6.73
CA VAL A 159 0.79 8.88 5.38
C VAL A 159 -0.06 9.84 4.56
N PRO A 160 0.39 11.12 4.39
CA PRO A 160 -0.36 12.11 3.64
C PRO A 160 -0.39 11.79 2.15
N SER A 161 -1.51 12.15 1.51
CA SER A 161 -1.62 12.15 0.05
C SER A 161 -0.86 13.32 -0.55
N PHE A 162 -0.06 13.07 -1.59
CA PHE A 162 0.63 14.12 -2.34
C PHE A 162 -0.35 15.19 -2.81
N LYS A 163 -1.38 14.78 -3.53
CA LYS A 163 -2.36 15.67 -4.14
C LYS A 163 -3.11 16.55 -3.14
N TYR A 164 -3.48 15.99 -1.98
CA TYR A 164 -4.38 16.67 -1.05
C TYR A 164 -3.68 17.33 0.13
N ARG A 165 -2.43 16.96 0.42
CA ARG A 165 -1.73 17.43 1.63
C ARG A 165 -0.35 18.02 1.37
N CYS A 166 0.27 17.73 0.21
CA CYS A 166 1.58 18.28 -0.13
C CYS A 166 1.48 19.44 -1.13
N CYS A 167 0.35 19.59 -1.84
CA CYS A 167 0.12 20.69 -2.77
C CYS A 167 -0.65 21.82 -2.10
N HIS A 168 -0.35 23.04 -2.52
CA HIS A 168 -1.12 24.22 -2.12
C HIS A 168 -2.50 24.22 -2.81
N PRO A 169 -3.55 24.79 -2.18
CA PRO A 169 -4.85 24.92 -2.83
C PRO A 169 -4.75 25.89 -4.04
N TRP A 170 -5.64 25.66 -5.02
CA TRP A 170 -5.78 26.58 -6.16
C TRP A 170 -6.18 28.00 -5.68
N PRO A 171 -5.63 29.09 -6.25
CA PRO A 171 -4.66 29.13 -7.36
C PRO A 171 -3.19 29.05 -6.94
N PHE A 172 -2.87 28.97 -5.66
CA PHE A 172 -1.49 28.97 -5.17
C PHE A 172 -0.64 27.81 -5.67
N SER A 173 -1.28 26.66 -5.98
CA SER A 173 -0.60 25.51 -6.59
C SER A 173 0.07 25.80 -7.94
N LEU A 174 -0.30 26.90 -8.62
CA LEU A 174 0.33 27.32 -9.87
C LEU A 174 1.69 28.01 -9.66
N PHE A 175 1.93 28.54 -8.48
CA PHE A 175 3.10 29.39 -8.20
C PHE A 175 3.97 28.89 -7.04
N LYS A 176 3.46 27.96 -6.23
CA LYS A 176 4.16 27.42 -5.06
C LYS A 176 4.50 25.96 -5.26
N THR A 177 5.73 25.61 -4.95
CA THR A 177 6.18 24.22 -4.98
C THR A 177 5.48 23.39 -3.90
N PRO A 178 5.20 22.11 -4.16
CA PRO A 178 4.75 21.19 -3.13
C PRO A 178 5.69 21.13 -1.93
N PHE A 179 5.17 20.82 -0.77
CA PHE A 179 5.93 20.73 0.49
C PHE A 179 5.69 19.39 1.18
N ILE A 180 6.62 19.01 2.06
CA ILE A 180 6.47 17.84 2.92
C ILE A 180 5.75 18.30 4.20
N PRO A 181 4.53 17.78 4.48
CA PRO A 181 3.81 18.11 5.71
C PRO A 181 4.60 17.68 6.95
N LYS A 182 4.48 18.44 8.03
CA LYS A 182 5.08 18.08 9.32
C LYS A 182 4.53 16.71 9.79
N GLY A 183 5.41 15.83 10.23
CA GLY A 183 5.06 14.49 10.68
C GLY A 183 4.95 13.45 9.55
N ALA A 184 5.03 13.85 8.27
CA ALA A 184 4.98 12.92 7.15
C ALA A 184 6.15 11.93 7.18
N LYS A 185 5.83 10.65 6.96
CA LYS A 185 6.79 9.55 6.89
C LYS A 185 6.76 8.86 5.52
N ILE A 186 5.57 8.68 4.95
CA ILE A 186 5.37 8.13 3.60
C ILE A 186 4.36 9.00 2.88
N ILE A 187 4.71 9.52 1.70
CA ILE A 187 3.79 10.27 0.84
C ILE A 187 3.16 9.31 -0.15
N LEU A 188 1.83 9.32 -0.20
CA LEU A 188 1.03 8.49 -1.11
C LEU A 188 0.74 9.22 -2.41
N PHE A 189 0.98 8.54 -3.51
CA PHE A 189 0.55 8.96 -4.83
C PHE A 189 -0.62 8.07 -5.27
N HIS A 190 -1.69 8.67 -5.76
CA HIS A 190 -2.83 7.94 -6.28
C HIS A 190 -3.38 8.63 -7.54
N GLY A 191 -3.28 7.94 -8.63
CA GLY A 191 -3.54 8.49 -9.95
C GLY A 191 -2.41 9.43 -10.38
N LEU A 192 -2.75 10.42 -11.18
CA LEU A 192 -1.79 11.45 -11.59
C LEU A 192 -1.76 12.62 -10.57
N PRO A 193 -0.58 13.24 -10.38
CA PRO A 193 0.72 12.85 -10.92
C PRO A 193 1.31 11.63 -10.21
N ASN A 194 2.14 10.84 -10.89
CA ASN A 194 3.04 9.87 -10.27
C ASN A 194 4.31 10.58 -9.75
N PRO A 195 5.16 9.93 -8.91
CA PRO A 195 6.39 10.57 -8.42
C PRO A 195 7.30 11.16 -9.51
N PRO A 196 7.54 10.50 -10.67
CA PRO A 196 8.29 11.11 -11.77
C PRO A 196 7.63 12.35 -12.36
N ASP A 197 6.30 12.34 -12.51
CA ASP A 197 5.54 13.47 -13.04
C ASP A 197 5.64 14.67 -12.12
N ALA A 198 5.51 14.45 -10.82
CA ALA A 198 5.64 15.50 -9.80
C ALA A 198 7.02 16.17 -9.80
N ILE A 199 8.10 15.40 -10.05
CA ILE A 199 9.46 15.94 -10.20
C ILE A 199 9.56 16.85 -11.44
N ASN A 200 8.88 16.50 -12.52
CA ASN A 200 8.89 17.25 -13.78
C ASN A 200 7.87 18.41 -13.81
N GLY A 201 7.17 18.65 -12.70
CA GLY A 201 6.17 19.73 -12.60
C GLY A 201 4.88 19.44 -13.38
N ILE A 202 4.62 18.20 -13.78
CA ILE A 202 3.39 17.80 -14.44
C ILE A 202 2.30 17.70 -13.37
N SER A 203 1.32 18.58 -13.43
CA SER A 203 0.10 18.51 -12.60
C SER A 203 -0.91 17.54 -13.24
N GLY A 204 -1.47 16.64 -12.44
CA GLY A 204 -2.58 15.78 -12.85
C GLY A 204 -3.94 16.45 -12.71
#